data_81864bd166d0038ab364af50ff121c7b
#
_entry.id   81864bd166d0038ab364af50ff121c7b
#
_cell.length_a   1.000
_cell.length_b   1.000
_cell.length_c   1.000
_cell.angle_alpha   90.00
_cell.angle_beta   90.00
_cell.angle_gamma   90.00
#
_symmetry.space_group_name_H-M   'P 1'
#
loop_
_entity.id
_entity.type
_entity.pdbx_description
1 polymer ?
#
loop_
_entity_poly.entity_id
_entity_poly.type
_entity_poly.pdbx_seq_one_letter_code
_entity_poly.pdbx_strand_id
1 'polypeptide(L)'
;MSTSTTAILKRADGATAGNLGAIAAWLFVCCALVFLMVVIGGITRLTLSGLSITEWKPVLGVLPPLSPADWAGEFAKYKEIPEYRLVHYAMSLDEFKTIYFWEYLHRLLGRLVGVAYGVPFVWFLVRRQLPRSLVLPLAGILPLGFGQGALGWYMVESGLADRPEVSQYRLVAHLAVALLIYAAILWVALGLLSCPSPPLRGEREGPVAKQGEGEVGNAVPPTLGPPHPTLSPWPAGGEGLKTAMCSFGKGWRRAAEAVILFVALTIAAGGLVAGTRAGLIYNTFPLMDGRVVPADYAGLHPFILNWFENIAAIQFDHRLLALATAVLIVLAWTAGLRAALPKRCRLALHALLAAAALQVALGITTLVLVVPIALAIAHQAGAIVLLTTALVLRHTMRGARAALT
;
A
#
# COMPACT_ATOMS: atom_id res chain seq x y z
N MET A 1 -1.04 -17.64 -9.26
CA MET A 1 0.25 -17.23 -8.61
C MET A 1 0.20 -17.39 -7.08
N SER A 2 -0.33 -18.49 -6.52
CA SER A 2 -0.63 -18.59 -5.08
C SER A 2 0.16 -19.63 -4.30
N THR A 3 0.96 -20.48 -4.91
CA THR A 3 1.69 -21.58 -4.24
C THR A 3 3.18 -21.31 -4.02
N SER A 4 3.77 -20.35 -4.72
CA SER A 4 5.22 -20.09 -4.68
C SER A 4 5.74 -19.40 -3.41
N THR A 5 5.00 -18.45 -2.84
CA THR A 5 5.55 -17.59 -1.77
C THR A 5 5.66 -18.30 -0.41
N THR A 6 4.81 -19.29 -0.14
CA THR A 6 4.88 -20.07 1.12
C THR A 6 5.99 -21.12 1.07
N ALA A 7 6.28 -21.69 -0.11
CA ALA A 7 7.42 -22.56 -0.34
C ALA A 7 8.75 -21.76 -0.31
N ILE A 8 8.72 -20.51 -0.70
CA ILE A 8 9.85 -19.58 -0.72
C ILE A 8 10.41 -19.32 0.69
N LEU A 9 9.55 -19.24 1.70
CA LEU A 9 9.97 -18.91 3.08
C LEU A 9 10.46 -20.15 3.88
N LYS A 10 10.19 -21.37 3.43
CA LYS A 10 10.64 -22.62 4.09
C LYS A 10 12.14 -22.95 3.87
N ARG A 11 12.81 -22.29 2.92
CA ARG A 11 14.24 -22.45 2.65
C ARG A 11 15.02 -21.17 2.97
N ALA A 12 15.04 -20.76 4.23
CA ALA A 12 15.98 -19.74 4.71
C ALA A 12 17.37 -20.39 4.93
N ASP A 13 17.99 -20.83 3.82
CA ASP A 13 19.35 -21.38 3.86
C ASP A 13 20.32 -20.26 4.27
N GLY A 14 20.74 -20.23 5.54
CA GLY A 14 21.88 -19.45 6.03
C GLY A 14 21.61 -18.02 6.55
N ALA A 15 20.37 -17.50 6.49
CA ALA A 15 20.07 -16.20 7.08
C ALA A 15 19.82 -16.31 8.59
N THR A 16 20.57 -15.57 9.40
CA THR A 16 20.33 -15.46 10.85
C THR A 16 19.06 -14.63 11.12
N ALA A 17 18.37 -14.88 12.24
CA ALA A 17 17.17 -14.13 12.62
C ALA A 17 17.42 -12.60 12.69
N GLY A 18 18.63 -12.18 13.08
CA GLY A 18 19.02 -10.77 13.08
C GLY A 18 19.03 -10.13 11.69
N ASN A 19 19.47 -10.87 10.66
CA ASN A 19 19.50 -10.35 9.29
C ASN A 19 18.07 -10.14 8.73
N LEU A 20 17.12 -11.03 9.05
CA LEU A 20 15.73 -10.87 8.61
C LEU A 20 15.05 -9.65 9.23
N GLY A 21 15.35 -9.35 10.50
CA GLY A 21 14.89 -8.15 11.18
C GLY A 21 15.42 -6.87 10.54
N ALA A 22 16.71 -6.82 10.20
CA ALA A 22 17.33 -5.69 9.53
C ALA A 22 16.76 -5.46 8.12
N ILE A 23 16.53 -6.53 7.36
CA ILE A 23 15.90 -6.46 6.03
C ILE A 23 14.46 -5.95 6.16
N ALA A 24 13.69 -6.44 7.13
CA ALA A 24 12.32 -5.96 7.37
C ALA A 24 12.31 -4.47 7.72
N ALA A 25 13.19 -4.03 8.64
CA ALA A 25 13.29 -2.62 9.03
C ALA A 25 13.64 -1.71 7.83
N TRP A 26 14.61 -2.10 7.01
CA TRP A 26 14.95 -1.41 5.76
C TRP A 26 13.74 -1.28 4.83
N LEU A 27 12.98 -2.36 4.61
CA LEU A 27 11.80 -2.34 3.75
C LEU A 27 10.69 -1.45 4.32
N PHE A 28 10.49 -1.41 5.66
CA PHE A 28 9.55 -0.48 6.28
C PHE A 28 9.98 0.98 6.13
N VAL A 29 11.28 1.27 6.22
CA VAL A 29 11.81 2.62 5.91
C VAL A 29 11.50 2.99 4.46
N CYS A 30 11.69 2.07 3.51
CA CYS A 30 11.32 2.31 2.11
C CYS A 30 9.80 2.55 1.95
N CYS A 31 8.94 1.80 2.65
CA CYS A 31 7.50 2.06 2.68
C CYS A 31 7.18 3.46 3.19
N ALA A 32 7.82 3.89 4.29
CA ALA A 32 7.61 5.23 4.85
C ALA A 32 8.06 6.34 3.87
N LEU A 33 9.19 6.14 3.17
CA LEU A 33 9.66 7.07 2.15
C LEU A 33 8.73 7.14 0.93
N VAL A 34 8.20 6.00 0.46
CA VAL A 34 7.22 5.98 -0.65
C VAL A 34 5.90 6.63 -0.20
N PHE A 35 5.44 6.39 1.04
CA PHE A 35 4.28 7.09 1.61
C PHE A 35 4.49 8.61 1.60
N LEU A 36 5.63 9.07 2.12
CA LEU A 36 5.98 10.50 2.13
C LEU A 36 6.08 11.07 0.72
N MET A 37 6.62 10.29 -0.23
CA MET A 37 6.72 10.66 -1.65
C MET A 37 5.35 10.91 -2.27
N VAL A 38 4.35 10.07 -1.98
CA VAL A 38 2.98 10.27 -2.47
C VAL A 38 2.36 11.52 -1.83
N VAL A 39 2.58 11.75 -0.54
CA VAL A 39 2.10 12.95 0.16
C VAL A 39 2.69 14.23 -0.46
N ILE A 40 4.01 14.28 -0.66
CA ILE A 40 4.69 15.43 -1.28
C ILE A 40 4.25 15.61 -2.74
N GLY A 41 4.06 14.51 -3.48
CA GLY A 41 3.50 14.57 -4.84
C GLY A 41 2.09 15.17 -4.87
N GLY A 42 1.27 14.89 -3.86
CA GLY A 42 -0.03 15.53 -3.68
C GLY A 42 0.08 17.05 -3.43
N ILE A 43 1.02 17.48 -2.59
CA ILE A 43 1.30 18.88 -2.36
C ILE A 43 1.73 19.56 -3.68
N THR A 44 2.71 18.98 -4.36
CA THR A 44 3.21 19.49 -5.65
C THR A 44 2.08 19.65 -6.67
N ARG A 45 1.14 18.71 -6.71
CA ARG A 45 -0.02 18.78 -7.62
C ARG A 45 -1.02 19.86 -7.21
N LEU A 46 -1.35 19.96 -5.91
CA LEU A 46 -2.35 20.90 -5.40
C LEU A 46 -1.86 22.36 -5.39
N THR A 47 -0.56 22.55 -5.27
CA THR A 47 0.08 23.88 -5.34
C THR A 47 0.48 24.30 -6.75
N LEU A 48 0.15 23.48 -7.76
CA LEU A 48 0.54 23.72 -9.16
C LEU A 48 2.05 23.94 -9.33
N SER A 49 2.84 23.16 -8.59
CA SER A 49 4.31 23.30 -8.56
C SER A 49 5.04 22.38 -9.53
N GLY A 50 4.34 21.45 -10.17
CA GLY A 50 4.96 20.31 -10.87
C GLY A 50 5.63 20.61 -12.21
N LEU A 51 5.62 21.86 -12.67
CA LEU A 51 6.28 22.33 -13.90
C LEU A 51 7.24 23.51 -13.64
N SER A 52 7.58 23.79 -12.38
CA SER A 52 8.44 24.91 -12.01
C SER A 52 9.93 24.70 -12.38
N ILE A 53 10.36 23.43 -12.48
CA ILE A 53 11.73 23.05 -12.89
C ILE A 53 11.68 22.55 -14.34
N THR A 54 12.05 23.42 -15.26
CA THR A 54 11.92 23.20 -16.71
C THR A 54 12.94 22.24 -17.30
N GLU A 55 14.07 22.01 -16.61
CA GLU A 55 15.16 21.17 -17.11
C GLU A 55 15.21 19.83 -16.36
N TRP A 56 15.42 18.75 -17.13
CA TRP A 56 15.65 17.44 -16.55
C TRP A 56 17.13 17.21 -16.27
N LYS A 57 17.53 17.35 -14.99
CA LYS A 57 18.90 17.12 -14.53
C LYS A 57 18.89 16.01 -13.46
N PRO A 58 18.91 14.70 -13.85
CA PRO A 58 18.74 13.60 -12.90
C PRO A 58 19.88 13.53 -11.87
N VAL A 59 21.10 13.84 -12.25
CA VAL A 59 22.29 13.79 -11.38
C VAL A 59 22.66 15.19 -10.86
N LEU A 60 22.81 16.17 -11.72
CA LEU A 60 23.26 17.51 -11.35
C LEU A 60 22.21 18.34 -10.61
N GLY A 61 20.93 18.03 -10.76
CA GLY A 61 19.81 18.71 -10.10
C GLY A 61 19.59 18.30 -8.63
N VAL A 62 20.64 17.86 -7.92
CA VAL A 62 20.58 17.55 -6.48
C VAL A 62 20.73 18.82 -5.64
N LEU A 63 21.40 19.84 -6.15
CA LEU A 63 21.54 21.12 -5.47
C LEU A 63 20.50 22.10 -6.02
N PRO A 64 19.80 22.86 -5.14
CA PRO A 64 18.93 23.95 -5.59
C PRO A 64 19.76 25.13 -6.06
N PRO A 65 19.16 26.14 -6.72
CA PRO A 65 19.84 27.43 -6.99
C PRO A 65 20.37 28.02 -5.69
N LEU A 66 21.67 28.42 -5.68
CA LEU A 66 22.34 28.90 -4.47
C LEU A 66 22.57 30.40 -4.47
N SER A 67 22.68 31.01 -5.67
CA SER A 67 22.92 32.45 -5.82
C SER A 67 21.68 33.20 -6.33
N PRO A 68 21.56 34.50 -6.09
CA PRO A 68 20.52 35.34 -6.69
C PRO A 68 20.49 35.25 -8.23
N ALA A 69 21.66 35.10 -8.86
CA ALA A 69 21.77 34.95 -10.31
C ALA A 69 21.19 33.62 -10.81
N ASP A 70 21.45 32.50 -10.08
CA ASP A 70 20.87 31.19 -10.42
C ASP A 70 19.35 31.26 -10.33
N TRP A 71 18.81 31.86 -9.27
CA TRP A 71 17.35 32.01 -9.09
C TRP A 71 16.73 32.86 -10.20
N ALA A 72 17.37 33.93 -10.60
CA ALA A 72 16.92 34.77 -11.72
C ALA A 72 16.94 33.99 -13.04
N GLY A 73 17.96 33.14 -13.26
CA GLY A 73 18.08 32.28 -14.43
C GLY A 73 16.97 31.20 -14.50
N GLU A 74 16.72 30.49 -13.40
CA GLU A 74 15.64 29.46 -13.37
C GLU A 74 14.25 30.12 -13.53
N PHE A 75 14.04 31.30 -12.92
CA PHE A 75 12.79 32.02 -13.09
C PHE A 75 12.61 32.58 -14.51
N ALA A 76 13.67 32.97 -15.19
CA ALA A 76 13.61 33.42 -16.59
C ALA A 76 13.15 32.24 -17.49
N LYS A 77 13.69 31.03 -17.31
CA LYS A 77 13.27 29.84 -18.04
C LYS A 77 11.81 29.50 -17.76
N TYR A 78 11.36 29.59 -16.50
CA TYR A 78 9.97 29.33 -16.13
C TYR A 78 9.00 30.29 -16.81
N LYS A 79 9.39 31.57 -17.03
CA LYS A 79 8.55 32.52 -17.75
C LYS A 79 8.29 32.17 -19.21
N GLU A 80 9.08 31.31 -19.80
CA GLU A 80 8.97 30.92 -21.21
C GLU A 80 7.89 29.84 -21.42
N ILE A 81 7.54 29.07 -20.38
CA ILE A 81 6.58 27.97 -20.49
C ILE A 81 5.13 28.44 -20.46
N PRO A 82 4.20 27.62 -21.04
CA PRO A 82 2.77 27.92 -21.06
C PRO A 82 2.14 28.10 -19.67
N GLU A 83 2.60 27.36 -18.64
CA GLU A 83 2.04 27.46 -17.29
C GLU A 83 2.23 28.84 -16.68
N TYR A 84 3.40 29.46 -16.84
CA TYR A 84 3.59 30.84 -16.37
C TYR A 84 2.64 31.80 -17.06
N ARG A 85 2.49 31.70 -18.38
CA ARG A 85 1.68 32.64 -19.19
C ARG A 85 0.19 32.50 -18.92
N LEU A 86 -0.30 31.28 -18.65
CA LEU A 86 -1.72 30.98 -18.53
C LEU A 86 -2.22 30.89 -17.09
N VAL A 87 -1.36 30.50 -16.14
CA VAL A 87 -1.75 30.20 -14.75
C VAL A 87 -1.09 31.15 -13.76
N HIS A 88 0.21 31.41 -13.92
CA HIS A 88 1.03 32.16 -12.98
C HIS A 88 1.51 33.52 -13.51
N TYR A 89 0.76 34.11 -14.43
CA TYR A 89 1.10 35.43 -14.98
C TYR A 89 1.28 36.45 -13.86
N ALA A 90 2.37 37.26 -13.95
CA ALA A 90 2.76 38.22 -12.96
C ALA A 90 3.27 37.68 -11.59
N MET A 91 3.52 36.38 -11.49
CA MET A 91 4.13 35.76 -10.29
C MET A 91 5.48 36.46 -9.98
N SER A 92 5.70 36.73 -8.70
CA SER A 92 6.98 37.27 -8.18
C SER A 92 8.04 36.15 -8.07
N LEU A 93 9.30 36.55 -7.93
CA LEU A 93 10.41 35.59 -7.70
C LEU A 93 10.23 34.79 -6.41
N ASP A 94 9.67 35.39 -5.35
CA ASP A 94 9.49 34.69 -4.07
C ASP A 94 8.35 33.69 -4.12
N GLU A 95 7.29 33.97 -4.84
CA GLU A 95 6.24 32.99 -5.12
C GLU A 95 6.77 31.83 -5.98
N PHE A 96 7.62 32.14 -7.00
CA PHE A 96 8.30 31.12 -7.79
C PHE A 96 9.19 30.21 -6.94
N LYS A 97 9.97 30.76 -5.98
CA LYS A 97 10.77 29.94 -5.07
C LYS A 97 9.91 28.95 -4.27
N THR A 98 8.69 29.34 -3.90
CA THR A 98 7.77 28.47 -3.15
C THR A 98 7.31 27.27 -3.98
N ILE A 99 6.91 27.48 -5.23
CA ILE A 99 6.52 26.36 -6.11
C ILE A 99 7.73 25.52 -6.51
N TYR A 100 8.88 26.14 -6.77
CA TYR A 100 10.13 25.46 -7.04
C TYR A 100 10.54 24.54 -5.88
N PHE A 101 10.40 24.99 -4.63
CA PHE A 101 10.72 24.20 -3.44
C PHE A 101 9.95 22.88 -3.40
N TRP A 102 8.64 22.87 -3.66
CA TRP A 102 7.83 21.66 -3.61
C TRP A 102 8.21 20.67 -4.71
N GLU A 103 8.46 21.15 -5.93
CA GLU A 103 8.90 20.28 -7.01
C GLU A 103 10.31 19.75 -6.75
N TYR A 104 11.23 20.61 -6.30
CA TYR A 104 12.59 20.21 -5.92
C TYR A 104 12.57 19.13 -4.84
N LEU A 105 11.78 19.32 -3.78
CA LEU A 105 11.65 18.35 -2.70
C LEU A 105 11.08 17.01 -3.19
N HIS A 106 10.11 17.05 -4.08
CA HIS A 106 9.56 15.84 -4.72
C HIS A 106 10.63 15.11 -5.52
N ARG A 107 11.38 15.81 -6.37
CA ARG A 107 12.46 15.22 -7.17
C ARG A 107 13.61 14.69 -6.29
N LEU A 108 13.98 15.42 -5.23
CA LEU A 108 15.01 15.01 -4.28
C LEU A 108 14.60 13.74 -3.53
N LEU A 109 13.38 13.69 -3.02
CA LEU A 109 12.86 12.52 -2.32
C LEU A 109 12.78 11.31 -3.25
N GLY A 110 12.41 11.49 -4.53
CA GLY A 110 12.44 10.41 -5.51
C GLY A 110 13.81 9.77 -5.67
N ARG A 111 14.89 10.61 -5.72
CA ARG A 111 16.27 10.12 -5.73
C ARG A 111 16.62 9.39 -4.43
N LEU A 112 16.22 9.96 -3.28
CA LEU A 112 16.46 9.36 -1.97
C LEU A 112 15.80 7.98 -1.84
N VAL A 113 14.56 7.82 -2.31
CA VAL A 113 13.86 6.52 -2.35
C VAL A 113 14.67 5.50 -3.16
N GLY A 114 15.16 5.91 -4.34
CA GLY A 114 16.00 5.04 -5.18
C GLY A 114 17.29 4.60 -4.49
N VAL A 115 17.99 5.52 -3.83
CA VAL A 115 19.22 5.24 -3.08
C VAL A 115 18.93 4.38 -1.83
N ALA A 116 17.89 4.74 -1.06
CA ALA A 116 17.50 4.03 0.15
C ALA A 116 17.02 2.60 -0.13
N TYR A 117 16.51 2.34 -1.32
CA TYR A 117 16.19 0.99 -1.76
C TYR A 117 17.39 0.28 -2.37
N GLY A 118 18.07 0.88 -3.33
CA GLY A 118 19.09 0.25 -4.16
C GLY A 118 20.38 -0.07 -3.41
N VAL A 119 20.89 0.87 -2.59
CA VAL A 119 22.16 0.68 -1.87
C VAL A 119 22.07 -0.47 -0.87
N PRO A 120 21.07 -0.53 0.05
CA PRO A 120 20.96 -1.66 0.95
C PRO A 120 20.62 -2.97 0.23
N PHE A 121 19.86 -2.95 -0.86
CA PHE A 121 19.61 -4.14 -1.68
C PHE A 121 20.93 -4.76 -2.17
N VAL A 122 21.79 -3.94 -2.79
CA VAL A 122 23.12 -4.38 -3.26
C VAL A 122 23.98 -4.83 -2.11
N TRP A 123 23.99 -4.09 -1.00
CA TRP A 123 24.73 -4.44 0.21
C TRP A 123 24.34 -5.83 0.74
N PHE A 124 23.05 -6.09 0.97
CA PHE A 124 22.58 -7.38 1.45
C PHE A 124 22.85 -8.51 0.45
N LEU A 125 22.78 -8.21 -0.85
CA LEU A 125 23.07 -9.17 -1.93
C LEU A 125 24.54 -9.57 -1.95
N VAL A 126 25.46 -8.60 -1.95
CA VAL A 126 26.93 -8.84 -1.96
C VAL A 126 27.37 -9.55 -0.69
N ARG A 127 26.80 -9.17 0.46
CA ARG A 127 27.09 -9.83 1.75
C ARG A 127 26.44 -11.20 1.89
N ARG A 128 25.71 -11.67 0.88
CA ARG A 128 24.96 -12.94 0.91
C ARG A 128 24.01 -13.08 2.10
N GLN A 129 23.52 -11.95 2.61
CA GLN A 129 22.60 -11.89 3.74
C GLN A 129 21.14 -12.00 3.29
N LEU A 130 20.88 -11.83 1.98
CA LEU A 130 19.56 -11.92 1.40
C LEU A 130 19.22 -13.39 1.09
N PRO A 131 18.11 -13.93 1.65
CA PRO A 131 17.62 -15.26 1.28
C PRO A 131 17.41 -15.36 -0.25
N ARG A 132 17.84 -16.44 -0.87
CA ARG A 132 17.72 -16.65 -2.33
C ARG A 132 16.28 -16.46 -2.83
N SER A 133 15.31 -16.85 -2.01
CA SER A 133 13.88 -16.69 -2.29
C SER A 133 13.40 -15.24 -2.37
N LEU A 134 14.13 -14.29 -1.76
CA LEU A 134 13.80 -12.86 -1.77
C LEU A 134 14.55 -12.08 -2.86
N VAL A 135 15.62 -12.65 -3.42
CA VAL A 135 16.43 -11.94 -4.43
C VAL A 135 15.58 -11.51 -5.62
N LEU A 136 14.85 -12.45 -6.24
CA LEU A 136 14.05 -12.15 -7.43
C LEU A 136 12.87 -11.20 -7.16
N PRO A 137 12.05 -11.41 -6.10
CA PRO A 137 11.00 -10.45 -5.76
C PRO A 137 11.50 -9.02 -5.50
N LEU A 138 12.61 -8.87 -4.78
CA LEU A 138 13.18 -7.55 -4.49
C LEU A 138 13.88 -6.95 -5.72
N ALA A 139 14.60 -7.75 -6.50
CA ALA A 139 15.18 -7.29 -7.77
C ALA A 139 14.10 -6.80 -8.75
N GLY A 140 12.91 -7.44 -8.76
CA GLY A 140 11.79 -7.04 -9.60
C GLY A 140 11.18 -5.68 -9.24
N ILE A 141 11.47 -5.12 -8.06
CA ILE A 141 11.02 -3.77 -7.68
C ILE A 141 11.90 -2.70 -8.35
N LEU A 142 13.16 -2.98 -8.66
CA LEU A 142 14.06 -2.03 -9.32
C LEU A 142 13.54 -1.53 -10.68
N PRO A 143 13.16 -2.40 -11.64
CA PRO A 143 12.60 -1.94 -12.92
C PRO A 143 11.28 -1.17 -12.73
N LEU A 144 10.46 -1.51 -11.73
CA LEU A 144 9.28 -0.71 -11.41
C LEU A 144 9.67 0.69 -10.92
N GLY A 145 10.73 0.82 -10.10
CA GLY A 145 11.26 2.10 -9.65
C GLY A 145 11.80 2.95 -10.80
N PHE A 146 12.55 2.35 -11.74
CA PHE A 146 12.99 3.03 -12.96
C PHE A 146 11.82 3.46 -13.84
N GLY A 147 10.83 2.58 -14.03
CA GLY A 147 9.60 2.89 -14.76
C GLY A 147 8.82 4.05 -14.12
N GLN A 148 8.77 4.09 -12.78
CA GLN A 148 8.16 5.19 -12.03
C GLN A 148 8.86 6.53 -12.29
N GLY A 149 10.20 6.53 -12.32
CA GLY A 149 10.98 7.71 -12.68
C GLY A 149 10.73 8.17 -14.12
N ALA A 150 10.70 7.22 -15.07
CA ALA A 150 10.42 7.50 -16.48
C ALA A 150 9.00 8.06 -16.69
N LEU A 151 7.99 7.50 -16.00
CA LEU A 151 6.62 8.05 -16.01
C LEU A 151 6.57 9.48 -15.45
N GLY A 152 7.29 9.74 -14.35
CA GLY A 152 7.36 11.08 -13.77
C GLY A 152 8.00 12.09 -14.73
N TRP A 153 9.11 11.72 -15.38
CA TRP A 153 9.73 12.53 -16.42
C TRP A 153 8.77 12.80 -17.57
N TYR A 154 8.12 11.77 -18.11
CA TYR A 154 7.17 11.92 -19.21
C TYR A 154 5.97 12.81 -18.87
N MET A 155 5.52 12.79 -17.61
CA MET A 155 4.47 13.70 -17.13
C MET A 155 4.90 15.16 -17.23
N VAL A 156 6.11 15.49 -16.76
CA VAL A 156 6.65 16.85 -16.77
C VAL A 156 6.91 17.33 -18.20
N GLU A 157 7.64 16.55 -18.98
CA GLU A 157 8.00 16.89 -20.37
C GLU A 157 6.78 17.23 -21.22
N SER A 158 5.74 16.43 -21.09
CA SER A 158 4.49 16.66 -21.82
C SER A 158 3.66 17.85 -21.34
N GLY A 159 3.84 18.25 -20.08
CA GLY A 159 3.19 19.45 -19.51
C GLY A 159 3.91 20.75 -19.91
N LEU A 160 5.21 20.66 -20.21
CA LEU A 160 6.01 21.81 -20.65
C LEU A 160 5.75 22.20 -22.11
N ALA A 161 5.35 21.23 -22.98
CA ALA A 161 5.26 21.45 -24.43
C ALA A 161 4.00 22.21 -24.86
N ASP A 162 2.78 21.71 -24.53
CA ASP A 162 1.58 22.23 -25.18
C ASP A 162 0.47 22.69 -24.21
N ARG A 163 0.36 22.09 -23.03
CA ARG A 163 -0.71 22.36 -22.07
C ARG A 163 -0.18 22.39 -20.64
N PRO A 164 -0.56 23.41 -19.83
CA PRO A 164 -0.11 23.50 -18.44
C PRO A 164 -0.72 22.42 -17.54
N GLU A 165 -1.61 21.59 -18.07
CA GLU A 165 -2.30 20.55 -17.30
C GLU A 165 -1.67 19.18 -17.56
N VAL A 166 -1.21 18.54 -16.50
CA VAL A 166 -0.77 17.15 -16.56
C VAL A 166 -1.98 16.26 -16.83
N SER A 167 -1.88 15.41 -17.85
CA SER A 167 -2.93 14.44 -18.20
C SER A 167 -3.35 13.59 -17.00
N GLN A 168 -4.66 13.50 -16.74
CA GLN A 168 -5.24 12.64 -15.71
C GLN A 168 -4.84 11.18 -15.86
N TYR A 169 -4.66 10.69 -17.07
CA TYR A 169 -4.23 9.31 -17.35
C TYR A 169 -2.81 9.04 -16.85
N ARG A 170 -1.88 9.97 -17.12
CA ARG A 170 -0.48 9.86 -16.68
C ARG A 170 -0.39 9.98 -15.16
N LEU A 171 -1.18 10.86 -14.56
CA LEU A 171 -1.25 11.00 -13.10
C LEU A 171 -1.72 9.69 -12.45
N VAL A 172 -2.80 9.08 -12.96
CA VAL A 172 -3.31 7.81 -12.44
C VAL A 172 -2.31 6.68 -12.66
N ALA A 173 -1.67 6.59 -13.83
CA ALA A 173 -0.65 5.58 -14.09
C ALA A 173 0.56 5.71 -13.16
N HIS A 174 1.06 6.94 -12.96
CA HIS A 174 2.17 7.23 -12.04
C HIS A 174 1.81 6.86 -10.59
N LEU A 175 0.62 7.26 -10.11
CA LEU A 175 0.13 6.90 -8.80
C LEU A 175 -0.05 5.38 -8.64
N ALA A 176 -0.61 4.69 -9.64
CA ALA A 176 -0.83 3.24 -9.61
C ALA A 176 0.49 2.47 -9.50
N VAL A 177 1.52 2.85 -10.26
CA VAL A 177 2.85 2.22 -10.15
C VAL A 177 3.49 2.50 -8.80
N ALA A 178 3.37 3.72 -8.25
CA ALA A 178 3.87 4.05 -6.91
C ALA A 178 3.21 3.18 -5.83
N LEU A 179 1.89 2.98 -5.89
CA LEU A 179 1.16 2.13 -4.94
C LEU A 179 1.46 0.65 -5.14
N LEU A 180 1.73 0.20 -6.36
CA LEU A 180 2.18 -1.17 -6.64
C LEU A 180 3.55 -1.43 -6.00
N ILE A 181 4.51 -0.50 -6.15
CA ILE A 181 5.83 -0.56 -5.49
C ILE A 181 5.65 -0.60 -3.97
N TYR A 182 4.84 0.32 -3.43
CA TYR A 182 4.52 0.36 -2.00
C TYR A 182 3.96 -0.97 -1.49
N ALA A 183 2.93 -1.49 -2.17
CA ALA A 183 2.27 -2.75 -1.80
C ALA A 183 3.24 -3.95 -1.89
N ALA A 184 4.11 -4.00 -2.90
CA ALA A 184 5.10 -5.05 -3.07
C ALA A 184 6.13 -5.03 -1.95
N ILE A 185 6.68 -3.86 -1.61
CA ILE A 185 7.64 -3.70 -0.50
C ILE A 185 6.99 -4.08 0.82
N LEU A 186 5.81 -3.53 1.12
CA LEU A 186 5.06 -3.80 2.34
C LEU A 186 4.75 -5.31 2.49
N TRP A 187 4.37 -5.96 1.40
CA TRP A 187 4.04 -7.37 1.39
C TRP A 187 5.22 -8.27 1.75
N VAL A 188 6.41 -7.95 1.23
CA VAL A 188 7.64 -8.65 1.59
C VAL A 188 8.01 -8.37 3.05
N ALA A 189 7.96 -7.11 3.48
CA ALA A 189 8.28 -6.70 4.85
C ALA A 189 7.40 -7.42 5.90
N LEU A 190 6.07 -7.46 5.67
CA LEU A 190 5.13 -8.18 6.53
C LEU A 190 5.42 -9.69 6.54
N GLY A 191 5.84 -10.26 5.41
CA GLY A 191 6.23 -11.67 5.31
C GLY A 191 7.40 -12.02 6.22
N LEU A 192 8.38 -11.12 6.32
CA LEU A 192 9.56 -11.31 7.17
C LEU A 192 9.23 -11.29 8.67
N LEU A 193 8.29 -10.44 9.09
CA LEU A 193 7.84 -10.39 10.49
C LEU A 193 7.04 -11.64 10.91
N SER A 194 6.48 -12.37 9.95
CA SER A 194 5.66 -13.55 10.22
C SER A 194 6.45 -14.86 10.26
N CYS A 195 7.77 -14.82 9.98
CA CYS A 195 8.64 -15.98 10.14
C CYS A 195 8.83 -16.23 11.64
N PRO A 196 8.53 -17.46 12.15
CA PRO A 196 8.93 -17.83 13.50
C PRO A 196 10.44 -17.73 13.60
N SER A 197 10.97 -17.06 14.64
CA SER A 197 12.39 -17.13 14.94
C SER A 197 12.77 -18.59 15.13
N PRO A 198 13.89 -19.09 14.57
CA PRO A 198 14.36 -20.41 14.90
C PRO A 198 14.52 -20.49 16.44
N PRO A 199 14.15 -21.62 17.08
CA PRO A 199 14.30 -21.76 18.52
C PRO A 199 15.74 -21.42 18.89
N LEU A 200 15.89 -20.59 19.91
CA LEU A 200 17.23 -20.24 20.44
C LEU A 200 17.94 -21.56 20.76
N ARG A 201 19.14 -21.72 20.17
CA ARG A 201 19.97 -22.92 20.31
C ARG A 201 20.43 -23.07 21.78
N GLY A 202 19.53 -23.47 22.67
CA GLY A 202 19.71 -23.52 24.10
C GLY A 202 18.69 -24.33 24.87
N GLU A 203 17.51 -24.57 24.29
CA GLU A 203 16.61 -25.60 24.84
C GLU A 203 17.03 -26.96 24.30
N ARG A 204 18.21 -27.43 24.79
CA ARG A 204 18.56 -28.84 24.74
C ARG A 204 17.54 -29.56 25.61
N GLU A 205 16.83 -30.49 25.01
CA GLU A 205 16.15 -31.57 25.71
C GLU A 205 17.02 -32.00 26.89
N GLY A 206 16.46 -31.93 28.10
CA GLY A 206 17.10 -32.49 29.29
C GLY A 206 17.42 -33.97 29.03
N PRO A 207 18.47 -34.53 29.65
CA PRO A 207 18.89 -35.89 29.39
C PRO A 207 17.73 -36.85 29.64
N VAL A 208 17.35 -37.59 28.58
CA VAL A 208 16.44 -38.74 28.69
C VAL A 208 17.05 -39.67 29.74
N ALA A 209 16.38 -39.82 30.88
CA ALA A 209 16.78 -40.77 31.92
C ALA A 209 16.85 -42.16 31.29
N LYS A 210 18.07 -42.71 31.20
CA LYS A 210 18.27 -44.12 30.88
C LYS A 210 17.54 -44.94 31.95
N GLN A 211 16.47 -45.63 31.59
CA GLN A 211 15.92 -46.70 32.39
C GLN A 211 17.02 -47.77 32.55
N GLY A 212 17.48 -47.94 33.79
CA GLY A 212 18.41 -48.99 34.17
C GLY A 212 17.71 -50.34 34.09
N GLU A 213 18.35 -51.27 33.43
CA GLU A 213 18.10 -52.71 33.57
C GLU A 213 18.38 -53.11 35.00
N GLY A 214 17.39 -53.65 35.69
CA GLY A 214 17.54 -54.12 37.08
C GLY A 214 16.44 -55.11 37.47
N GLU A 215 16.86 -56.37 37.50
CA GLU A 215 16.41 -57.50 38.36
C GLU A 215 14.98 -58.05 38.28
N VAL A 216 15.00 -59.30 37.93
CA VAL A 216 13.91 -60.30 38.02
C VAL A 216 13.53 -60.56 39.48
N GLY A 217 12.36 -60.21 39.93
CA GLY A 217 11.76 -60.55 41.21
C GLY A 217 10.35 -61.08 41.05
N ASN A 218 10.07 -62.28 41.60
CA ASN A 218 8.88 -63.04 41.55
C ASN A 218 7.61 -62.25 41.88
N ALA A 219 6.63 -62.24 40.96
CA ALA A 219 5.36 -61.59 41.14
C ALA A 219 4.25 -62.57 41.51
N VAL A 220 3.49 -62.24 42.57
CA VAL A 220 2.23 -62.80 42.96
C VAL A 220 1.15 -62.23 42.06
N PRO A 221 0.15 -63.00 41.57
CA PRO A 221 -0.90 -62.49 40.68
C PRO A 221 -1.91 -61.62 41.46
N PRO A 222 -2.27 -60.44 40.96
CA PRO A 222 -3.34 -59.63 41.57
C PRO A 222 -4.74 -60.12 41.15
N THR A 223 -5.61 -60.11 42.13
CA THR A 223 -7.06 -60.40 42.05
C THR A 223 -7.81 -59.48 41.10
N LEU A 224 -8.74 -60.04 40.34
CA LEU A 224 -9.66 -59.38 39.44
C LEU A 224 -10.54 -58.38 40.18
N GLY A 225 -10.38 -57.08 39.90
CA GLY A 225 -11.30 -56.01 40.23
C GLY A 225 -12.38 -55.87 39.13
N PRO A 226 -13.54 -55.26 39.44
CA PRO A 226 -14.66 -55.18 38.49
C PRO A 226 -14.35 -54.34 37.25
N PRO A 227 -14.95 -54.63 36.09
CA PRO A 227 -14.64 -53.94 34.85
C PRO A 227 -15.10 -52.46 34.89
N HIS A 228 -14.16 -51.54 34.63
CA HIS A 228 -14.46 -50.16 34.38
C HIS A 228 -15.22 -50.01 33.06
N PRO A 229 -16.23 -49.13 32.96
CA PRO A 229 -16.95 -48.89 31.72
C PRO A 229 -15.96 -48.36 30.65
N THR A 230 -15.91 -49.05 29.53
CA THR A 230 -15.17 -48.65 28.34
C THR A 230 -15.70 -47.33 27.84
N LEU A 231 -14.93 -46.26 28.08
CA LEU A 231 -15.15 -45.02 27.38
C LEU A 231 -14.97 -45.26 25.88
N SER A 232 -16.05 -45.14 25.14
CA SER A 232 -16.07 -45.23 23.69
C SER A 232 -15.05 -44.27 23.09
N PRO A 233 -14.34 -44.66 22.01
CA PRO A 233 -13.44 -43.74 21.35
C PRO A 233 -14.20 -42.50 20.89
N TRP A 234 -13.66 -41.33 21.20
CA TRP A 234 -14.18 -40.06 20.67
C TRP A 234 -14.25 -40.15 19.14
N PRO A 235 -15.37 -39.75 18.51
CA PRO A 235 -15.45 -39.73 17.06
C PRO A 235 -14.32 -38.85 16.53
N ALA A 236 -13.63 -39.38 15.54
CA ALA A 236 -12.53 -38.68 14.83
C ALA A 236 -13.04 -37.41 14.15
N GLY A 237 -13.32 -36.35 14.96
CA GLY A 237 -13.80 -35.05 14.51
C GLY A 237 -12.73 -34.15 13.92
N GLY A 238 -11.46 -34.62 13.83
CA GLY A 238 -10.35 -33.79 13.39
C GLY A 238 -10.35 -33.42 11.90
N GLU A 239 -10.89 -34.29 11.05
CA GLU A 239 -10.90 -34.06 9.60
C GLU A 239 -11.98 -33.06 9.16
N GLY A 240 -13.19 -33.17 9.73
CA GLY A 240 -14.27 -32.22 9.46
C GLY A 240 -13.94 -30.80 9.88
N LEU A 241 -13.28 -30.62 11.04
CA LEU A 241 -12.86 -29.31 11.54
C LEU A 241 -11.71 -28.72 10.70
N LYS A 242 -10.74 -29.54 10.27
CA LYS A 242 -9.65 -29.12 9.37
C LYS A 242 -10.18 -28.73 7.99
N THR A 243 -11.15 -29.45 7.45
CA THR A 243 -11.74 -29.16 6.13
C THR A 243 -12.60 -27.90 6.18
N ALA A 244 -13.39 -27.71 7.24
CA ALA A 244 -14.19 -26.50 7.45
C ALA A 244 -13.31 -25.24 7.64
N MET A 245 -12.22 -25.34 8.42
CA MET A 245 -11.28 -24.24 8.60
C MET A 245 -10.50 -23.88 7.32
N CYS A 246 -10.16 -24.86 6.46
CA CYS A 246 -9.53 -24.59 5.16
C CYS A 246 -10.49 -23.91 4.18
N SER A 247 -11.77 -24.25 4.18
CA SER A 247 -12.79 -23.63 3.34
C SER A 247 -13.12 -22.20 3.81
N PHE A 248 -13.23 -22.00 5.12
CA PHE A 248 -13.39 -20.70 5.74
C PHE A 248 -12.23 -19.72 5.41
N GLY A 249 -10.98 -20.19 5.46
CA GLY A 249 -9.82 -19.40 5.09
C GLY A 249 -9.80 -18.90 3.63
N LYS A 250 -10.39 -19.65 2.69
CA LYS A 250 -10.48 -19.25 1.27
C LYS A 250 -11.50 -18.13 1.05
N GLY A 251 -12.66 -18.18 1.67
CA GLY A 251 -13.71 -17.15 1.57
C GLY A 251 -13.21 -15.81 2.11
N TRP A 252 -12.62 -15.80 3.29
CA TRP A 252 -12.07 -14.59 3.90
C TRP A 252 -10.92 -13.95 3.11
N ARG A 253 -10.06 -14.79 2.48
CA ARG A 253 -9.02 -14.27 1.59
C ARG A 253 -9.58 -13.59 0.37
N ARG A 254 -10.61 -14.19 -0.27
CA ARG A 254 -11.30 -13.59 -1.41
C ARG A 254 -11.97 -12.28 -1.02
N ALA A 255 -12.61 -12.22 0.16
CA ALA A 255 -13.22 -11.00 0.68
C ALA A 255 -12.15 -9.90 0.89
N ALA A 256 -11.00 -10.21 1.49
CA ALA A 256 -9.91 -9.27 1.65
C ALA A 256 -9.29 -8.83 0.30
N GLU A 257 -9.19 -9.74 -0.67
CA GLU A 257 -8.74 -9.42 -2.04
C GLU A 257 -9.74 -8.50 -2.76
N ALA A 258 -11.05 -8.72 -2.58
CA ALA A 258 -12.09 -7.84 -3.09
C ALA A 258 -11.99 -6.44 -2.46
N VAL A 259 -11.80 -6.33 -1.14
CA VAL A 259 -11.59 -5.05 -0.47
C VAL A 259 -10.37 -4.32 -1.04
N ILE A 260 -9.23 -5.00 -1.23
CA ILE A 260 -8.02 -4.40 -1.82
C ILE A 260 -8.31 -3.89 -3.22
N LEU A 261 -9.02 -4.68 -4.05
CA LEU A 261 -9.39 -4.28 -5.41
C LEU A 261 -10.26 -3.01 -5.40
N PHE A 262 -11.31 -2.98 -4.58
CA PHE A 262 -12.20 -1.83 -4.48
C PHE A 262 -11.48 -0.59 -3.95
N VAL A 263 -10.61 -0.72 -2.97
CA VAL A 263 -9.74 0.37 -2.49
C VAL A 263 -8.85 0.88 -3.62
N ALA A 264 -8.20 -0.01 -4.38
CA ALA A 264 -7.34 0.37 -5.50
C ALA A 264 -8.12 1.09 -6.62
N LEU A 265 -9.31 0.60 -6.98
CA LEU A 265 -10.18 1.25 -7.96
C LEU A 265 -10.65 2.62 -7.47
N THR A 266 -11.02 2.74 -6.19
CA THR A 266 -11.42 4.02 -5.59
C THR A 266 -10.26 5.02 -5.61
N ILE A 267 -9.03 4.58 -5.33
CA ILE A 267 -7.84 5.45 -5.42
C ILE A 267 -7.59 5.88 -6.87
N ALA A 268 -7.72 4.98 -7.83
CA ALA A 268 -7.56 5.30 -9.25
C ALA A 268 -8.61 6.33 -9.72
N ALA A 269 -9.88 6.14 -9.35
CA ALA A 269 -10.95 7.10 -9.62
C ALA A 269 -10.67 8.46 -8.92
N GLY A 270 -10.17 8.45 -7.68
CA GLY A 270 -9.72 9.66 -6.98
C GLY A 270 -8.56 10.37 -7.69
N GLY A 271 -7.68 9.61 -8.34
CA GLY A 271 -6.64 10.14 -9.21
C GLY A 271 -7.20 10.86 -10.45
N LEU A 272 -8.29 10.35 -11.05
CA LEU A 272 -9.01 11.04 -12.12
C LEU A 272 -9.66 12.33 -11.61
N VAL A 273 -10.32 12.30 -10.44
CA VAL A 273 -10.89 13.50 -9.79
C VAL A 273 -9.80 14.56 -9.57
N ALA A 274 -8.63 14.18 -9.06
CA ALA A 274 -7.52 15.09 -8.87
C ALA A 274 -6.96 15.61 -10.19
N GLY A 275 -6.81 14.74 -11.20
CA GLY A 275 -6.27 15.09 -12.52
C GLY A 275 -7.16 16.07 -13.28
N THR A 276 -8.48 15.90 -13.24
CA THR A 276 -9.46 16.77 -13.91
C THR A 276 -9.94 17.93 -13.06
N ARG A 277 -9.47 18.07 -11.82
CA ARG A 277 -9.98 19.05 -10.83
C ARG A 277 -11.49 18.92 -10.57
N ALA A 278 -12.06 17.75 -10.80
CA ALA A 278 -13.48 17.50 -10.64
C ALA A 278 -13.99 17.80 -9.22
N GLY A 279 -13.13 17.72 -8.20
CA GLY A 279 -13.48 18.03 -6.81
C GLY A 279 -13.87 19.49 -6.54
N LEU A 280 -13.60 20.42 -7.47
CA LEU A 280 -13.97 21.84 -7.36
C LEU A 280 -15.39 22.13 -7.87
N ILE A 281 -16.04 21.15 -8.48
CA ILE A 281 -17.38 21.28 -9.05
C ILE A 281 -18.42 20.68 -8.13
N TYR A 282 -19.49 20.38 -8.16
CA TYR A 282 -20.45 19.67 -7.30
C TYR A 282 -20.01 19.50 -5.83
N ASN A 283 -19.85 20.62 -5.08
CA ASN A 283 -19.36 20.62 -3.69
C ASN A 283 -20.46 20.35 -2.65
N THR A 284 -21.52 19.61 -3.02
CA THR A 284 -22.61 19.19 -2.16
C THR A 284 -22.55 17.68 -1.86
N PHE A 285 -23.08 17.27 -0.71
CA PHE A 285 -23.17 15.87 -0.29
C PHE A 285 -24.44 15.65 0.54
N PRO A 286 -25.18 14.53 0.39
CA PRO A 286 -24.89 13.36 -0.47
C PRO A 286 -25.22 13.57 -1.96
N LEU A 287 -26.04 14.55 -2.29
CA LEU A 287 -26.51 14.83 -3.65
C LEU A 287 -25.48 15.67 -4.43
N MET A 288 -25.54 15.62 -5.75
CA MET A 288 -24.81 16.47 -6.68
C MET A 288 -25.76 17.53 -7.25
N ASP A 289 -25.72 18.74 -6.68
CA ASP A 289 -26.65 19.84 -6.99
C ASP A 289 -28.13 19.40 -6.94
N GLY A 290 -28.51 18.75 -5.84
CA GLY A 290 -29.88 18.29 -5.59
C GLY A 290 -30.29 17.00 -6.31
N ARG A 291 -29.39 16.37 -7.11
CA ARG A 291 -29.65 15.13 -7.84
C ARG A 291 -28.79 13.99 -7.33
N VAL A 292 -29.29 12.76 -7.41
CA VAL A 292 -28.51 11.56 -7.11
C VAL A 292 -27.46 11.32 -8.20
N VAL A 293 -27.87 11.38 -9.46
CA VAL A 293 -27.00 11.30 -10.64
C VAL A 293 -26.96 12.69 -11.27
N PRO A 294 -25.78 13.27 -11.53
CA PRO A 294 -25.67 14.59 -12.16
C PRO A 294 -26.25 14.60 -13.58
N ALA A 295 -26.79 15.73 -14.00
CA ALA A 295 -27.48 15.86 -15.31
C ALA A 295 -26.54 15.50 -16.47
N ASP A 296 -25.27 15.91 -16.38
CA ASP A 296 -24.28 15.78 -17.45
C ASP A 296 -23.48 14.47 -17.40
N TYR A 297 -23.96 13.45 -16.64
CA TYR A 297 -23.24 12.20 -16.46
C TYR A 297 -22.87 11.49 -17.77
N ALA A 298 -23.72 11.56 -18.78
CA ALA A 298 -23.57 10.87 -20.07
C ALA A 298 -23.39 11.83 -21.25
N GLY A 299 -22.84 13.04 -21.00
CA GLY A 299 -22.77 14.11 -22.01
C GLY A 299 -21.77 13.89 -23.15
N LEU A 300 -20.82 12.93 -23.01
CA LEU A 300 -19.79 12.67 -24.02
C LEU A 300 -20.08 11.42 -24.85
N HIS A 301 -19.68 11.47 -26.13
CA HIS A 301 -19.73 10.34 -27.05
C HIS A 301 -18.33 10.03 -27.63
N PRO A 302 -17.93 8.73 -27.75
CA PRO A 302 -18.64 7.54 -27.29
C PRO A 302 -18.76 7.49 -25.76
N PHE A 303 -19.79 6.79 -25.24
CA PHE A 303 -20.15 6.77 -23.81
C PHE A 303 -18.97 6.52 -22.86
N ILE A 304 -18.01 5.68 -23.26
CA ILE A 304 -16.82 5.32 -22.44
C ILE A 304 -15.98 6.55 -22.06
N LEU A 305 -16.00 7.63 -22.84
CA LEU A 305 -15.26 8.86 -22.52
C LEU A 305 -15.76 9.52 -21.23
N ASN A 306 -17.04 9.32 -20.87
CA ASN A 306 -17.58 9.89 -19.64
C ASN A 306 -16.83 9.40 -18.39
N TRP A 307 -16.37 8.16 -18.36
CA TRP A 307 -15.63 7.61 -17.21
C TRP A 307 -14.26 8.23 -17.01
N PHE A 308 -13.71 8.90 -18.03
CA PHE A 308 -12.32 9.37 -18.01
C PHE A 308 -12.16 10.86 -18.27
N GLU A 309 -13.13 11.51 -18.92
CA GLU A 309 -13.01 12.91 -19.36
C GLU A 309 -14.19 13.78 -18.91
N ASN A 310 -15.34 13.19 -18.58
CA ASN A 310 -16.48 13.94 -18.08
C ASN A 310 -16.34 14.18 -16.57
N ILE A 311 -16.18 15.43 -16.19
CA ILE A 311 -15.98 15.85 -14.80
C ILE A 311 -17.12 15.40 -13.88
N ALA A 312 -18.36 15.49 -14.34
CA ALA A 312 -19.54 15.07 -13.59
C ALA A 312 -19.54 13.55 -13.33
N ALA A 313 -19.26 12.75 -14.36
CA ALA A 313 -19.19 11.30 -14.27
C ALA A 313 -18.00 10.84 -13.41
N ILE A 314 -16.81 11.38 -13.62
CA ILE A 314 -15.61 11.07 -12.83
C ILE A 314 -15.86 11.28 -11.33
N GLN A 315 -16.47 12.41 -10.96
CA GLN A 315 -16.74 12.70 -9.56
C GLN A 315 -17.83 11.78 -8.99
N PHE A 316 -18.89 11.52 -9.75
CA PHE A 316 -19.97 10.61 -9.36
C PHE A 316 -19.44 9.18 -9.15
N ASP A 317 -18.69 8.66 -10.12
CA ASP A 317 -18.14 7.31 -10.07
C ASP A 317 -17.16 7.12 -8.92
N HIS A 318 -16.34 8.14 -8.62
CA HIS A 318 -15.48 8.11 -7.44
C HIS A 318 -16.28 8.03 -6.13
N ARG A 319 -17.38 8.82 -5.99
CA ARG A 319 -18.26 8.75 -4.82
C ARG A 319 -18.94 7.37 -4.72
N LEU A 320 -19.42 6.84 -5.82
CA LEU A 320 -20.07 5.52 -5.87
C LEU A 320 -19.11 4.41 -5.46
N LEU A 321 -17.90 4.41 -6.00
CA LEU A 321 -16.85 3.46 -5.63
C LEU A 321 -16.44 3.59 -4.15
N ALA A 322 -16.33 4.81 -3.63
CA ALA A 322 -16.01 5.05 -2.23
C ALA A 322 -17.09 4.51 -1.30
N LEU A 323 -18.37 4.74 -1.61
CA LEU A 323 -19.50 4.19 -0.86
C LEU A 323 -19.56 2.67 -0.95
N ALA A 324 -19.39 2.10 -2.14
CA ALA A 324 -19.34 0.65 -2.33
C ALA A 324 -18.19 0.00 -1.55
N THR A 325 -17.02 0.65 -1.54
CA THR A 325 -15.87 0.21 -0.75
C THR A 325 -16.17 0.24 0.75
N ALA A 326 -16.78 1.31 1.25
CA ALA A 326 -17.16 1.44 2.65
C ALA A 326 -18.19 0.37 3.05
N VAL A 327 -19.22 0.15 2.25
CA VAL A 327 -20.23 -0.90 2.46
C VAL A 327 -19.57 -2.28 2.49
N LEU A 328 -18.70 -2.59 1.54
CA LEU A 328 -17.97 -3.87 1.50
C LEU A 328 -17.12 -4.09 2.77
N ILE A 329 -16.47 -3.05 3.27
CA ILE A 329 -15.68 -3.11 4.51
C ILE A 329 -16.58 -3.33 5.72
N VAL A 330 -17.74 -2.65 5.82
CA VAL A 330 -18.71 -2.84 6.90
C VAL A 330 -19.27 -4.27 6.87
N LEU A 331 -19.62 -4.79 5.69
CA LEU A 331 -20.09 -6.18 5.55
C LEU A 331 -19.01 -7.19 5.96
N ALA A 332 -17.76 -7.00 5.56
CA ALA A 332 -16.65 -7.83 6.00
C ALA A 332 -16.44 -7.75 7.52
N TRP A 333 -16.54 -6.57 8.10
CA TRP A 333 -16.41 -6.37 9.54
C TRP A 333 -17.55 -7.03 10.33
N THR A 334 -18.82 -6.82 9.96
CA THR A 334 -19.98 -7.44 10.61
C THR A 334 -19.98 -8.97 10.51
N ALA A 335 -19.57 -9.51 9.36
CA ALA A 335 -19.35 -10.93 9.20
C ALA A 335 -18.22 -11.43 10.11
N GLY A 336 -17.15 -10.64 10.25
CA GLY A 336 -16.00 -10.94 11.11
C GLY A 336 -16.34 -10.98 12.60
N LEU A 337 -17.31 -10.18 13.07
CA LEU A 337 -17.79 -10.23 14.45
C LEU A 337 -18.48 -11.54 14.80
N ARG A 338 -19.17 -12.15 13.82
CA ARG A 338 -19.90 -13.43 13.98
C ARG A 338 -19.02 -14.65 13.76
N ALA A 339 -17.82 -14.46 13.20
CA ALA A 339 -16.92 -15.54 12.88
C ALA A 339 -15.88 -15.76 13.98
N ALA A 340 -15.44 -17.01 14.17
CA ALA A 340 -14.35 -17.37 15.09
C ALA A 340 -12.99 -17.01 14.50
N LEU A 341 -12.76 -15.71 14.26
CA LEU A 341 -11.49 -15.22 13.69
C LEU A 341 -10.40 -15.12 14.77
N PRO A 342 -9.14 -15.41 14.42
CA PRO A 342 -7.99 -15.15 15.29
C PRO A 342 -7.92 -13.67 15.71
N LYS A 343 -7.43 -13.39 16.93
CA LYS A 343 -7.32 -12.03 17.49
C LYS A 343 -6.65 -11.04 16.51
N ARG A 344 -5.60 -11.46 15.83
CA ARG A 344 -4.87 -10.63 14.84
C ARG A 344 -5.75 -10.22 13.66
N CYS A 345 -6.58 -11.15 13.14
CA CYS A 345 -7.51 -10.85 12.04
C CYS A 345 -8.62 -9.90 12.48
N ARG A 346 -9.18 -10.09 13.70
CA ARG A 346 -10.19 -9.17 14.25
C ARG A 346 -9.64 -7.77 14.45
N LEU A 347 -8.43 -7.65 15.00
CA LEU A 347 -7.77 -6.34 15.16
C LEU A 347 -7.55 -5.66 13.80
N ALA A 348 -7.11 -6.40 12.79
CA ALA A 348 -6.93 -5.86 11.43
C ALA A 348 -8.26 -5.41 10.81
N LEU A 349 -9.38 -6.14 11.06
CA LEU A 349 -10.72 -5.72 10.63
C LEU A 349 -11.20 -4.44 11.33
N HIS A 350 -10.95 -4.29 12.63
CA HIS A 350 -11.27 -3.04 13.34
C HIS A 350 -10.44 -1.87 12.82
N ALA A 351 -9.14 -2.08 12.59
CA ALA A 351 -8.26 -1.05 12.02
C ALA A 351 -8.71 -0.64 10.61
N LEU A 352 -9.11 -1.61 9.76
CA LEU A 352 -9.63 -1.35 8.42
C LEU A 352 -10.92 -0.53 8.47
N LEU A 353 -11.87 -0.88 9.35
CA LEU A 353 -13.12 -0.12 9.52
C LEU A 353 -12.84 1.32 10.00
N ALA A 354 -11.96 1.47 10.99
CA ALA A 354 -11.59 2.80 11.51
C ALA A 354 -10.94 3.66 10.42
N ALA A 355 -10.01 3.08 9.64
CA ALA A 355 -9.39 3.75 8.51
C ALA A 355 -10.42 4.14 7.44
N ALA A 356 -11.38 3.26 7.13
CA ALA A 356 -12.45 3.55 6.17
C ALA A 356 -13.38 4.68 6.65
N ALA A 357 -13.78 4.67 7.92
CA ALA A 357 -14.61 5.73 8.49
C ALA A 357 -13.90 7.09 8.44
N LEU A 358 -12.62 7.14 8.83
CA LEU A 358 -11.81 8.35 8.73
C LEU A 358 -11.66 8.81 7.27
N GLN A 359 -11.43 7.88 6.33
CA GLN A 359 -11.24 8.19 4.92
C GLN A 359 -12.51 8.77 4.29
N VAL A 360 -13.69 8.22 4.62
CA VAL A 360 -14.98 8.76 4.17
C VAL A 360 -15.22 10.15 4.76
N ALA A 361 -14.97 10.34 6.05
CA ALA A 361 -15.09 11.65 6.70
C ALA A 361 -14.18 12.69 6.05
N LEU A 362 -12.90 12.36 5.81
CA LEU A 362 -11.96 13.24 5.12
C LEU A 362 -12.42 13.56 3.70
N GLY A 363 -12.95 12.57 2.95
CA GLY A 363 -13.44 12.78 1.59
C GLY A 363 -14.63 13.73 1.54
N ILE A 364 -15.62 13.54 2.39
CA ILE A 364 -16.80 14.41 2.48
C ILE A 364 -16.37 15.82 2.89
N THR A 365 -15.54 15.96 3.92
CA THR A 365 -15.09 17.26 4.41
C THR A 365 -14.25 18.00 3.36
N THR A 366 -13.34 17.30 2.67
CA THR A 366 -12.55 17.86 1.58
C THR A 366 -13.44 18.41 0.47
N LEU A 367 -14.48 17.66 0.11
CA LEU A 367 -15.40 18.05 -0.94
C LEU A 367 -16.24 19.26 -0.56
N VAL A 368 -16.93 19.20 0.59
CA VAL A 368 -17.88 20.25 1.04
C VAL A 368 -17.16 21.58 1.32
N LEU A 369 -15.91 21.53 1.76
CA LEU A 369 -15.09 22.73 1.98
C LEU A 369 -14.34 23.21 0.72
N VAL A 370 -14.68 22.72 -0.47
CA VAL A 370 -14.09 23.13 -1.75
C VAL A 370 -12.57 22.86 -1.83
N VAL A 371 -12.20 21.66 -1.45
CA VAL A 371 -10.84 21.09 -1.59
C VAL A 371 -9.73 21.92 -0.92
N PRO A 372 -9.79 22.23 0.39
CA PRO A 372 -8.67 22.84 1.09
C PRO A 372 -7.44 21.95 0.98
N ILE A 373 -6.27 22.52 0.67
CA ILE A 373 -5.04 21.79 0.40
C ILE A 373 -4.71 20.79 1.53
N ALA A 374 -4.77 21.22 2.80
CA ALA A 374 -4.46 20.37 3.95
C ALA A 374 -5.39 19.14 4.04
N LEU A 375 -6.69 19.31 3.81
CA LEU A 375 -7.67 18.22 3.82
C LEU A 375 -7.50 17.29 2.63
N ALA A 376 -7.22 17.82 1.45
CA ALA A 376 -6.96 17.03 0.25
C ALA A 376 -5.70 16.15 0.43
N ILE A 377 -4.63 16.69 1.05
CA ILE A 377 -3.42 15.95 1.41
C ILE A 377 -3.74 14.87 2.44
N ALA A 378 -4.49 15.20 3.50
CA ALA A 378 -4.90 14.26 4.52
C ALA A 378 -5.76 13.12 3.93
N HIS A 379 -6.69 13.43 3.03
CA HIS A 379 -7.51 12.46 2.31
C HIS A 379 -6.65 11.53 1.42
N GLN A 380 -5.67 12.07 0.71
CA GLN A 380 -4.72 11.28 -0.09
C GLN A 380 -3.85 10.36 0.78
N ALA A 381 -3.32 10.86 1.90
CA ALA A 381 -2.55 10.07 2.86
C ALA A 381 -3.43 8.96 3.50
N GLY A 382 -4.66 9.29 3.88
CA GLY A 382 -5.64 8.35 4.43
C GLY A 382 -5.95 7.20 3.46
N ALA A 383 -5.99 7.45 2.16
CA ALA A 383 -6.19 6.41 1.15
C ALA A 383 -5.06 5.36 1.15
N ILE A 384 -3.81 5.78 1.38
CA ILE A 384 -2.66 4.85 1.52
C ILE A 384 -2.76 4.08 2.84
N VAL A 385 -3.18 4.72 3.94
CA VAL A 385 -3.42 4.05 5.22
C VAL A 385 -4.52 3.00 5.08
N LEU A 386 -5.61 3.31 4.36
CA LEU A 386 -6.68 2.36 4.06
C LEU A 386 -6.17 1.17 3.24
N LEU A 387 -5.38 1.41 2.21
CA LEU A 387 -4.74 0.34 1.43
C LEU A 387 -3.80 -0.51 2.31
N THR A 388 -3.03 0.13 3.18
CA THR A 388 -2.13 -0.55 4.13
C THR A 388 -2.91 -1.49 5.05
N THR A 389 -3.99 -1.01 5.67
CA THR A 389 -4.82 -1.84 6.57
C THR A 389 -5.48 -3.00 5.84
N ALA A 390 -5.91 -2.82 4.58
CA ALA A 390 -6.44 -3.88 3.74
C ALA A 390 -5.37 -4.94 3.39
N LEU A 391 -4.14 -4.53 3.06
CA LEU A 391 -3.01 -5.42 2.82
C LEU A 391 -2.60 -6.19 4.09
N VAL A 392 -2.56 -5.51 5.24
CA VAL A 392 -2.29 -6.15 6.55
C VAL A 392 -3.37 -7.18 6.86
N LEU A 393 -4.65 -6.86 6.70
CA LEU A 393 -5.75 -7.82 6.88
C LEU A 393 -5.54 -9.06 6.01
N ARG A 394 -5.29 -8.88 4.72
CA ARG A 394 -5.04 -9.99 3.79
C ARG A 394 -3.79 -10.80 4.17
N HIS A 395 -2.78 -10.13 4.70
CA HIS A 395 -1.54 -10.79 5.14
C HIS A 395 -1.76 -11.62 6.41
N THR A 396 -2.50 -11.11 7.42
CA THR A 396 -2.81 -11.86 8.65
C THR A 396 -3.56 -13.16 8.39
N MET A 397 -4.33 -13.24 7.31
CA MET A 397 -5.04 -14.45 6.89
C MET A 397 -4.13 -15.53 6.28
N ARG A 398 -2.84 -15.23 6.00
CA ARG A 398 -1.84 -16.25 5.59
C ARG A 398 -1.32 -17.05 6.78
N GLY A 399 -1.05 -16.38 7.91
CA GLY A 399 -0.48 -16.99 9.11
C GLY A 399 -1.38 -18.01 9.80
N ALA A 400 -2.71 -17.88 9.65
CA ALA A 400 -3.66 -18.84 10.20
C ALA A 400 -3.53 -20.26 9.59
N ARG A 401 -2.88 -20.39 8.43
CA ARG A 401 -2.66 -21.70 7.78
C ARG A 401 -1.38 -22.39 8.25
N ALA A 402 -0.38 -21.63 8.69
CA ALA A 402 0.90 -22.18 9.13
C ALA A 402 0.89 -22.69 10.58
N ALA A 403 -0.07 -22.23 11.41
CA ALA A 403 -0.25 -22.68 12.78
C ALA A 403 -1.08 -23.97 12.92
N LEU A 404 -1.65 -24.46 11.80
CA LEU A 404 -2.53 -25.62 11.74
C LEU A 404 -1.95 -26.78 10.90
N THR A 405 -0.76 -26.64 10.34
CA THR A 405 0.05 -27.68 9.72
C THR A 405 1.33 -27.91 10.48
#